data_0b9b153e344b25783955431fac1ec940
#
_entry.id   0b9b153e344b25783955431fac1ec940
#
_cell.length_a   1.000
_cell.length_b   1.000
_cell.length_c   1.000
_cell.angle_alpha   90.00
_cell.angle_beta   90.00
_cell.angle_gamma   90.00
#
_symmetry.space_group_name_H-M   'P 1'
#
loop_
_entity.id
_entity.type
_entity.pdbx_description
1 polymer ?
#
loop_
_entity_poly.entity_id
_entity_poly.type
_entity_poly.pdbx_seq_one_letter_code
_entity_poly.pdbx_strand_id
1 'polypeptide(L)'
;MKNDINNQQGSQQQVPPIDNPFLTMLGVQFLENGDGQAHIALDLTEQHMNSWQITHGGVLMTLLDVVMAVAGRSLHPDQKGVVTVEMKTSFLQPGGVPGGRLDAYGKAFFQSSTMCFCEAEIRHGERLIAKAMGTFKYLKQLRAGERMRKICGSD
;
A
#
# COMPACT_ATOMS: atom_id res chain seq x y z
N MET A 1 47.11 -15.15 -0.53
CA MET A 1 46.20 -14.01 -0.71
C MET A 1 44.79 -14.55 -0.69
N LYS A 2 44.08 -14.35 0.44
CA LYS A 2 42.67 -14.75 0.61
C LYS A 2 41.84 -13.53 0.28
N ASN A 3 40.99 -13.62 -0.75
CA ASN A 3 40.00 -12.60 -1.08
C ASN A 3 38.77 -12.87 -0.25
N ASP A 4 38.56 -12.09 0.81
CA ASP A 4 37.28 -12.03 1.54
C ASP A 4 36.29 -11.18 0.74
N ILE A 5 35.38 -11.85 0.04
CA ILE A 5 34.23 -11.21 -0.57
C ILE A 5 33.22 -10.99 0.54
N ASN A 6 33.16 -9.76 1.02
CA ASN A 6 32.22 -9.29 2.03
C ASN A 6 30.82 -9.25 1.40
N ASN A 7 30.01 -10.27 1.72
CA ASN A 7 28.62 -10.39 1.28
C ASN A 7 27.75 -9.53 2.22
N GLN A 8 27.55 -8.26 1.86
CA GLN A 8 26.57 -7.41 2.52
C GLN A 8 25.17 -7.79 2.01
N GLN A 9 24.57 -8.79 2.64
CA GLN A 9 23.14 -9.01 2.54
C GLN A 9 22.46 -7.87 3.29
N GLY A 10 21.88 -6.93 2.53
CA GLY A 10 20.98 -5.93 3.05
C GLY A 10 19.80 -6.63 3.74
N SER A 11 19.68 -6.45 5.04
CA SER A 11 18.54 -6.93 5.82
C SER A 11 17.27 -6.24 5.33
N GLN A 12 16.47 -6.94 4.55
CA GLN A 12 15.09 -6.55 4.26
C GLN A 12 14.32 -6.58 5.59
N GLN A 13 14.10 -5.43 6.17
CA GLN A 13 13.21 -5.29 7.32
C GLN A 13 11.79 -5.59 6.85
N GLN A 14 11.33 -6.81 7.06
CA GLN A 14 9.91 -7.15 6.91
C GLN A 14 9.12 -6.37 7.96
N VAL A 15 8.34 -5.39 7.51
CA VAL A 15 7.32 -4.76 8.36
C VAL A 15 6.34 -5.86 8.78
N PRO A 16 6.02 -6.00 10.08
CA PRO A 16 5.11 -7.02 10.54
C PRO A 16 3.78 -6.95 9.77
N PRO A 17 3.11 -8.08 9.52
CA PRO A 17 1.88 -8.14 8.77
C PRO A 17 0.87 -7.15 9.36
N ILE A 18 0.29 -6.34 8.50
CA ILE A 18 -0.78 -5.41 8.88
C ILE A 18 -2.02 -6.26 9.10
N ASP A 19 -2.44 -6.41 10.34
CA ASP A 19 -3.74 -7.02 10.64
C ASP A 19 -4.84 -6.05 10.17
N ASN A 20 -5.34 -6.32 8.97
CA ASN A 20 -6.37 -5.53 8.33
C ASN A 20 -7.43 -6.47 7.72
N PRO A 21 -8.56 -6.68 8.43
CA PRO A 21 -9.62 -7.58 7.96
C PRO A 21 -10.14 -7.28 6.56
N PHE A 22 -10.23 -6.00 6.18
CA PHE A 22 -10.67 -5.59 4.86
C PHE A 22 -9.69 -6.06 3.76
N LEU A 23 -8.40 -5.88 3.97
CA LEU A 23 -7.38 -6.31 3.00
C LEU A 23 -7.26 -7.83 2.93
N THR A 24 -7.43 -8.51 4.07
CA THR A 24 -7.49 -9.97 4.13
C THR A 24 -8.69 -10.49 3.35
N MET A 25 -9.86 -9.89 3.50
CA MET A 25 -11.07 -10.23 2.74
C MET A 25 -10.88 -10.06 1.23
N LEU A 26 -10.17 -9.01 0.80
CA LEU A 26 -9.84 -8.80 -0.60
C LEU A 26 -8.75 -9.74 -1.12
N GLY A 27 -7.97 -10.36 -0.25
CA GLY A 27 -6.85 -11.24 -0.66
C GLY A 27 -5.59 -10.47 -1.06
N VAL A 28 -5.38 -9.26 -0.55
CA VAL A 28 -4.20 -8.44 -0.82
C VAL A 28 -2.94 -9.12 -0.25
N GLN A 29 -1.92 -9.25 -1.08
CA GLN A 29 -0.62 -9.84 -0.74
C GLN A 29 0.41 -8.73 -0.57
N PHE A 30 1.08 -8.67 0.59
CA PHE A 30 2.20 -7.77 0.83
C PHE A 30 3.49 -8.48 0.45
N LEU A 31 4.22 -7.94 -0.53
CA LEU A 31 5.42 -8.59 -1.09
C LEU A 31 6.70 -7.93 -0.58
N GLU A 32 6.83 -6.61 -0.76
CA GLU A 32 8.02 -5.87 -0.37
C GLU A 32 7.64 -4.52 0.21
N ASN A 33 8.42 -4.04 1.18
CA ASN A 33 8.35 -2.67 1.67
C ASN A 33 9.65 -2.28 2.36
N GLY A 34 10.00 -1.02 2.31
CA GLY A 34 11.18 -0.43 2.94
C GLY A 34 11.61 0.84 2.22
N ASP A 35 12.31 1.70 2.92
CA ASP A 35 12.93 2.91 2.36
C ASP A 35 12.01 3.79 1.51
N GLY A 36 10.75 3.91 1.93
CA GLY A 36 9.75 4.70 1.22
C GLY A 36 9.16 4.02 -0.01
N GLN A 37 9.37 2.71 -0.18
CA GLN A 37 8.82 1.93 -1.29
C GLN A 37 7.97 0.78 -0.77
N ALA A 38 7.00 0.34 -1.57
CA ALA A 38 6.18 -0.82 -1.29
C ALA A 38 5.70 -1.49 -2.58
N HIS A 39 5.51 -2.80 -2.51
CA HIS A 39 4.92 -3.62 -3.55
C HIS A 39 3.88 -4.54 -2.93
N ILE A 40 2.66 -4.46 -3.43
CA ILE A 40 1.57 -5.37 -3.09
C ILE A 40 0.96 -5.97 -4.35
N ALA A 41 0.28 -7.10 -4.22
CA ALA A 41 -0.37 -7.74 -5.33
C ALA A 41 -1.76 -8.25 -4.97
N LEU A 42 -2.58 -8.48 -6.00
CA LEU A 42 -3.92 -9.05 -5.88
C LEU A 42 -4.18 -10.01 -7.04
N ASP A 43 -4.46 -11.26 -6.72
CA ASP A 43 -4.98 -12.21 -7.67
C ASP A 43 -6.49 -12.00 -7.83
N LEU A 44 -6.92 -11.75 -9.05
CA LEU A 44 -8.30 -11.32 -9.33
C LEU A 44 -9.27 -12.51 -9.30
N THR A 45 -10.39 -12.28 -8.61
CA THR A 45 -11.53 -13.22 -8.54
C THR A 45 -12.82 -12.50 -8.95
N GLU A 46 -13.92 -13.23 -9.08
CA GLU A 46 -15.25 -12.67 -9.36
C GLU A 46 -15.67 -11.57 -8.37
N GLN A 47 -15.23 -11.66 -7.11
CA GLN A 47 -15.58 -10.69 -6.06
C GLN A 47 -14.97 -9.30 -6.29
N HIS A 48 -13.96 -9.20 -7.14
CA HIS A 48 -13.29 -7.94 -7.46
C HIS A 48 -13.90 -7.23 -8.67
N MET A 49 -14.88 -7.84 -9.32
CA MET A 49 -15.44 -7.36 -10.59
C MET A 49 -16.57 -6.36 -10.37
N ASN A 50 -16.73 -5.48 -11.33
CA ASN A 50 -17.90 -4.61 -11.46
C ASN A 50 -18.97 -5.27 -12.37
N SER A 51 -20.06 -4.57 -12.63
CA SER A 51 -21.15 -5.06 -13.50
C SER A 51 -20.73 -5.30 -14.96
N TRP A 52 -19.57 -4.80 -15.37
CA TRP A 52 -18.99 -5.01 -16.71
C TRP A 52 -18.01 -6.19 -16.75
N GLN A 53 -17.90 -6.97 -15.66
CA GLN A 53 -16.98 -8.10 -15.52
C GLN A 53 -15.49 -7.70 -15.67
N ILE A 54 -15.15 -6.48 -15.30
CA ILE A 54 -13.77 -6.00 -15.18
C ILE A 54 -13.52 -5.53 -13.76
N THR A 55 -12.27 -5.45 -13.35
CA THR A 55 -11.90 -5.04 -11.98
C THR A 55 -12.57 -3.71 -11.60
N HIS A 56 -13.29 -3.72 -10.48
CA HIS A 56 -13.99 -2.56 -9.96
C HIS A 56 -12.99 -1.43 -9.61
N GLY A 57 -13.32 -0.19 -9.98
CA GLY A 57 -12.48 0.97 -9.69
C GLY A 57 -12.18 1.17 -8.20
N GLY A 58 -13.12 0.79 -7.32
CA GLY A 58 -12.90 0.80 -5.87
C GLY A 58 -11.81 -0.17 -5.40
N VAL A 59 -11.65 -1.32 -6.05
CA VAL A 59 -10.55 -2.25 -5.79
C VAL A 59 -9.22 -1.62 -6.18
N LEU A 60 -9.15 -0.98 -7.36
CA LEU A 60 -7.95 -0.27 -7.82
C LEU A 60 -7.58 0.87 -6.87
N MET A 61 -8.57 1.66 -6.43
CA MET A 61 -8.33 2.74 -5.45
C MET A 61 -7.83 2.20 -4.12
N THR A 62 -8.36 1.08 -3.64
CA THR A 62 -7.90 0.43 -2.41
C THR A 62 -6.44 0.01 -2.53
N LEU A 63 -6.04 -0.63 -3.63
CA LEU A 63 -4.64 -1.03 -3.84
C LEU A 63 -3.70 0.17 -3.88
N LEU A 64 -4.10 1.25 -4.58
CA LEU A 64 -3.31 2.48 -4.66
C LEU A 64 -3.16 3.16 -3.30
N ASP A 65 -4.24 3.27 -2.54
CA ASP A 65 -4.23 3.85 -1.20
C ASP A 65 -3.32 3.07 -0.26
N VAL A 66 -3.50 1.76 -0.22
CA VAL A 66 -2.74 0.88 0.68
C VAL A 66 -1.25 0.86 0.34
N VAL A 67 -0.88 0.74 -0.93
CA VAL A 67 0.53 0.68 -1.30
C VAL A 67 1.25 2.00 -1.04
N MET A 68 0.58 3.15 -1.20
CA MET A 68 1.11 4.45 -0.82
C MET A 68 1.26 4.59 0.70
N ALA A 69 0.26 4.15 1.47
CA ALA A 69 0.29 4.17 2.93
C ALA A 69 1.43 3.30 3.48
N VAL A 70 1.65 2.11 2.91
CA VAL A 70 2.75 1.21 3.29
C VAL A 70 4.10 1.83 2.95
N ALA A 71 4.25 2.42 1.75
CA ALA A 71 5.46 3.11 1.34
C ALA A 71 5.79 4.28 2.29
N GLY A 72 4.81 5.15 2.57
CA GLY A 72 5.00 6.28 3.49
C GLY A 72 5.35 5.84 4.91
N ARG A 73 4.69 4.78 5.40
CA ARG A 73 4.96 4.21 6.73
C ARG A 73 6.37 3.63 6.84
N SER A 74 6.92 3.06 5.79
CA SER A 74 8.25 2.43 5.80
C SER A 74 9.39 3.40 6.07
N LEU A 75 9.16 4.72 5.92
CA LEU A 75 10.11 5.76 6.27
C LEU A 75 10.20 6.01 7.79
N HIS A 76 9.24 5.51 8.57
CA HIS A 76 9.22 5.62 10.03
C HIS A 76 9.07 4.23 10.66
N PRO A 77 10.17 3.44 10.77
CA PRO A 77 10.15 2.11 11.37
C PRO A 77 9.67 2.10 12.83
N ASP A 78 9.73 3.24 13.52
CA ASP A 78 9.25 3.42 14.90
C ASP A 78 7.70 3.34 15.05
N GLN A 79 7.02 2.75 14.07
CA GLN A 79 5.63 2.33 14.15
C GLN A 79 4.58 3.44 14.18
N LYS A 80 4.85 4.58 13.59
CA LYS A 80 3.78 5.55 13.35
C LYS A 80 2.79 4.96 12.35
N GLY A 81 1.52 4.93 12.69
CA GLY A 81 0.47 4.68 11.71
C GLY A 81 0.39 5.85 10.73
N VAL A 82 -0.22 5.63 9.59
CA VAL A 82 -0.57 6.68 8.65
C VAL A 82 -2.07 6.64 8.37
N VAL A 83 -2.64 7.80 8.07
CA VAL A 83 -4.01 7.93 7.58
C VAL A 83 -4.01 8.78 6.32
N THR A 84 -4.83 8.39 5.37
CA THR A 84 -5.01 9.10 4.10
C THR A 84 -5.71 10.43 4.36
N VAL A 85 -5.13 11.51 3.87
CA VAL A 85 -5.74 12.85 3.90
C VAL A 85 -6.51 13.09 2.61
N GLU A 86 -5.87 12.79 1.49
CA GLU A 86 -6.46 12.89 0.16
C GLU A 86 -5.69 12.03 -0.82
N MET A 87 -6.33 11.65 -1.91
CA MET A 87 -5.67 11.03 -3.04
C MET A 87 -6.36 11.42 -4.35
N LYS A 88 -5.57 11.54 -5.39
CA LYS A 88 -6.04 11.71 -6.77
C LYS A 88 -5.66 10.48 -7.58
N THR A 89 -6.65 9.86 -8.19
CA THR A 89 -6.47 8.66 -9.02
C THR A 89 -6.82 8.92 -10.47
N SER A 90 -6.00 8.40 -11.37
CA SER A 90 -6.26 8.36 -12.81
C SER A 90 -6.38 6.90 -13.25
N PHE A 91 -7.56 6.53 -13.75
CA PHE A 91 -7.81 5.22 -14.35
C PHE A 91 -7.48 5.30 -15.84
N LEU A 92 -6.53 4.50 -16.29
CA LEU A 92 -5.96 4.61 -17.64
C LEU A 92 -6.45 3.48 -18.55
N GLN A 93 -6.59 2.27 -17.99
CA GLN A 93 -6.98 1.07 -18.71
C GLN A 93 -7.83 0.15 -17.82
N PRO A 94 -8.62 -0.77 -18.40
CA PRO A 94 -9.33 -1.79 -17.63
C PRO A 94 -8.37 -2.64 -16.79
N GLY A 95 -8.72 -2.89 -15.53
CA GLY A 95 -7.83 -3.54 -14.56
C GLY A 95 -7.59 -5.04 -14.79
N GLY A 96 -8.46 -5.71 -15.51
CA GLY A 96 -8.37 -7.15 -15.76
C GLY A 96 -9.63 -7.88 -15.36
N VAL A 97 -9.61 -9.21 -15.54
CA VAL A 97 -10.72 -10.14 -15.32
C VAL A 97 -10.29 -11.23 -14.32
N PRO A 98 -11.23 -12.06 -13.81
CA PRO A 98 -10.88 -13.17 -12.91
C PRO A 98 -9.80 -14.07 -13.50
N GLY A 99 -8.88 -14.51 -12.64
CA GLY A 99 -7.70 -15.28 -13.04
C GLY A 99 -6.47 -14.41 -13.40
N GLY A 100 -6.65 -13.10 -13.56
CA GLY A 100 -5.54 -12.16 -13.73
C GLY A 100 -4.90 -11.77 -12.41
N ARG A 101 -3.79 -11.03 -12.48
CA ARG A 101 -3.06 -10.49 -11.31
C ARG A 101 -2.77 -9.02 -11.51
N LEU A 102 -2.96 -8.25 -10.47
CA LEU A 102 -2.55 -6.85 -10.39
C LEU A 102 -1.37 -6.71 -9.44
N ASP A 103 -0.38 -5.95 -9.85
CA ASP A 103 0.75 -5.53 -9.04
C ASP A 103 0.67 -4.01 -8.82
N ALA A 104 0.72 -3.59 -7.57
CA ALA A 104 0.71 -2.18 -7.20
C ALA A 104 2.04 -1.79 -6.54
N TYR A 105 2.62 -0.70 -7.02
CA TYR A 105 3.90 -0.16 -6.57
C TYR A 105 3.67 1.24 -6.00
N GLY A 106 4.16 1.47 -4.80
CA GLY A 106 4.08 2.75 -4.11
C GLY A 106 5.45 3.33 -3.78
N LYS A 107 5.54 4.64 -3.80
CA LYS A 107 6.76 5.38 -3.46
C LYS A 107 6.41 6.67 -2.72
N ALA A 108 7.02 6.86 -1.56
CA ALA A 108 7.02 8.13 -0.87
C ALA A 108 8.14 9.01 -1.46
N PHE A 109 7.79 10.12 -2.07
CA PHE A 109 8.76 11.02 -2.73
C PHE A 109 9.11 12.25 -1.87
N PHE A 110 8.32 12.52 -0.83
CA PHE A 110 8.60 13.57 0.14
C PHE A 110 7.97 13.25 1.49
N GLN A 111 8.63 13.65 2.58
CA GLN A 111 8.08 13.59 3.93
C GLN A 111 8.46 14.82 4.76
N SER A 112 7.56 15.17 5.67
CA SER A 112 7.81 16.09 6.78
C SER A 112 7.72 15.33 8.11
N SER A 113 7.83 16.03 9.21
CA SER A 113 7.66 15.43 10.55
C SER A 113 6.25 14.87 10.80
N THR A 114 5.25 15.34 10.06
CA THR A 114 3.83 15.02 10.29
C THR A 114 3.11 14.41 9.09
N MET A 115 3.66 14.51 7.89
CA MET A 115 3.02 14.08 6.66
C MET A 115 4.00 13.43 5.70
N CYS A 116 3.50 12.56 4.82
CA CYS A 116 4.23 12.09 3.65
C CYS A 116 3.38 12.24 2.38
N PHE A 117 4.07 12.39 1.27
CA PHE A 117 3.52 12.54 -0.07
C PHE A 117 4.00 11.38 -0.91
N CYS A 118 3.06 10.65 -1.46
CA CYS A 118 3.33 9.40 -2.15
C CYS A 118 2.73 9.40 -3.55
N GLU A 119 3.31 8.58 -4.41
CA GLU A 119 2.77 8.22 -5.69
C GLU A 119 2.67 6.71 -5.80
N ALA A 120 1.77 6.22 -6.65
CA ALA A 120 1.62 4.80 -6.90
C ALA A 120 1.14 4.52 -8.32
N GLU A 121 1.41 3.30 -8.77
CA GLU A 121 0.86 2.76 -10.00
C GLU A 121 0.42 1.32 -9.83
N ILE A 122 -0.56 0.92 -10.62
CA ILE A 122 -1.02 -0.48 -10.76
C ILE A 122 -0.70 -0.96 -12.16
N ARG A 123 -0.18 -2.17 -12.24
CA ARG A 123 0.11 -2.88 -13.48
C ARG A 123 -0.59 -4.23 -13.57
N HIS A 124 -0.92 -4.61 -14.78
CA HIS A 124 -1.28 -5.99 -15.16
C HIS A 124 -0.28 -6.45 -16.20
N GLY A 125 0.75 -7.19 -15.77
CA GLY A 125 1.94 -7.42 -16.58
C GLY A 125 2.59 -6.10 -16.99
N GLU A 126 2.84 -5.90 -18.28
CA GLU A 126 3.45 -4.69 -18.82
C GLU A 126 2.47 -3.48 -18.90
N ARG A 127 1.16 -3.72 -18.78
CA ARG A 127 0.16 -2.67 -18.96
C ARG A 127 0.00 -1.83 -17.70
N LEU A 128 0.10 -0.53 -17.84
CA LEU A 128 -0.21 0.45 -16.81
C LEU A 128 -1.72 0.65 -16.72
N ILE A 129 -2.31 0.30 -15.57
CA ILE A 129 -3.76 0.30 -15.35
C ILE A 129 -4.23 1.62 -14.74
N ALA A 130 -3.57 2.05 -13.67
CA ALA A 130 -3.93 3.25 -12.94
C ALA A 130 -2.70 3.90 -12.29
N LYS A 131 -2.79 5.19 -12.03
CA LYS A 131 -1.83 5.95 -11.24
C LYS A 131 -2.54 6.79 -10.19
N ALA A 132 -1.84 7.02 -9.07
CA ALA A 132 -2.32 7.93 -8.04
C ALA A 132 -1.19 8.74 -7.42
N MET A 133 -1.57 9.86 -6.84
CA MET A 133 -0.79 10.62 -5.87
C MET A 133 -1.65 10.82 -4.63
N GLY A 134 -1.03 10.78 -3.46
CA GLY A 134 -1.76 10.93 -2.21
C GLY A 134 -0.92 11.58 -1.12
N THR A 135 -1.62 12.21 -0.19
CA THR A 135 -1.07 12.83 1.02
C THR A 135 -1.53 12.04 2.23
N PHE A 136 -0.60 11.70 3.10
CA PHE A 136 -0.84 10.90 4.29
C PHE A 136 -0.33 11.61 5.53
N LYS A 137 -1.07 11.50 6.62
CA LYS A 137 -0.68 12.06 7.91
C LYS A 137 -0.15 10.97 8.83
N TYR A 138 1.03 11.19 9.42
CA TYR A 138 1.55 10.33 10.47
C TYR A 138 0.74 10.50 11.76
N LEU A 139 0.35 9.38 12.34
CA LEU A 139 -0.30 9.36 13.65
C LEU A 139 0.75 9.21 14.74
N LYS A 140 0.59 9.99 15.81
CA LYS A 140 1.34 9.73 17.04
C LYS A 140 0.99 8.33 17.56
N GLN A 141 1.96 7.66 18.15
CA GLN A 141 1.79 6.31 18.69
C GLN A 141 0.65 6.28 19.71
N LEU A 142 -0.48 5.70 19.33
CA LEU A 142 -1.57 5.36 20.23
C LEU A 142 -1.67 3.83 20.24
N ARG A 143 -1.83 3.22 21.41
CA ARG A 143 -2.05 1.77 21.52
C ARG A 143 -3.33 1.38 20.81
N ALA A 144 -3.33 0.24 20.13
CA ALA A 144 -4.40 -0.16 19.20
C ALA A 144 -5.82 -0.18 19.81
N GLY A 145 -5.99 -0.37 21.10
CA GLY A 145 -7.31 -0.35 21.77
C GLY A 145 -7.80 1.03 22.21
N GLU A 146 -6.93 2.03 22.36
CA GLU A 146 -7.29 3.36 22.85
C GLU A 146 -7.72 4.33 21.74
N ARG A 147 -7.37 4.02 20.50
CA ARG A 147 -7.57 4.93 19.37
C ARG A 147 -9.02 5.16 19.00
N MET A 148 -9.78 4.11 18.90
CA MET A 148 -11.15 4.20 18.35
C MET A 148 -12.11 4.84 19.32
N ARG A 149 -11.93 4.61 20.62
CA ARG A 149 -12.79 5.21 21.66
C ARG A 149 -12.66 6.73 21.74
N LYS A 150 -11.43 7.29 21.50
CA LYS A 150 -11.19 8.75 21.52
C LYS A 150 -11.61 9.46 20.24
N ILE A 151 -11.60 8.77 19.10
CA ILE A 151 -11.91 9.38 17.79
C ILE A 151 -13.38 9.27 17.45
N CYS A 152 -14.01 8.15 17.79
CA CYS A 152 -15.43 7.91 17.47
C CYS A 152 -16.39 8.36 18.59
N GLY A 153 -15.89 8.97 19.68
CA GLY A 153 -16.75 9.56 20.72
C GLY A 153 -17.71 8.53 21.31
N SER A 154 -17.20 7.40 21.81
CA SER A 154 -18.02 6.52 22.63
C SER A 154 -18.13 7.15 24.01
N ASP A 155 -19.26 7.78 24.27
CA ASP A 155 -19.71 8.14 25.60
C ASP A 155 -19.82 6.91 26.51
#